data_a4b935dfde2c278ca3fb66de2eac3882
#
_entry.id   a4b935dfde2c278ca3fb66de2eac3882
#
_cell.length_a   1.000
_cell.length_b   1.000
_cell.length_c   1.000
_cell.angle_alpha   90.00
_cell.angle_beta   90.00
_cell.angle_gamma   90.00
#
_symmetry.space_group_name_H-M   'P 1'
#
loop_
_entity.id
_entity.type
_entity.pdbx_description
1 polymer ?
#
loop_
_entity_poly.entity_id
_entity_poly.type
_entity_poly.pdbx_seq_one_letter_code
_entity_poly.pdbx_strand_id
1 'polypeptide(L)'
;MNFFRRKKNMAEISPDEIFLDAKNVSKFNQDNFEGRIETPVSSRAVIGVGIIASVFILVGLGKAFSLQVINGDEFAKMSDNNRIVYSPLFGARGILYDRNGVALIRNVGTTTHSEIAKREYAPFDGMAPVVGLVSYPKKDKSGRYWQTEYVGLDGIEKKYNDVLSGKNGKRIIQVNALGEMTDIHVTEEPQDGTNLTLTIDAELQDASYTILRKAMQEGGFKGGASVIIDVDTGEILSLVSAPSFPLYALNTEGGMS
;
A
#
# COMPACT_ATOMS: atom_id res chain seq x y z
N MET A 1 -79.11 -18.98 82.35
CA MET A 1 -78.35 -18.14 81.42
C MET A 1 -77.63 -19.07 80.44
N ASN A 2 -78.27 -19.38 79.31
CA ASN A 2 -77.85 -20.39 78.37
C ASN A 2 -77.09 -19.77 77.27
N PHE A 3 -75.79 -20.09 77.12
CA PHE A 3 -74.99 -19.75 75.95
C PHE A 3 -75.08 -20.89 74.95
N PHE A 4 -75.77 -20.69 73.85
CA PHE A 4 -75.76 -21.57 72.69
C PHE A 4 -74.46 -21.44 71.91
N ARG A 5 -73.66 -22.51 71.91
CA ARG A 5 -72.48 -22.64 71.11
C ARG A 5 -72.90 -23.20 69.73
N ARG A 6 -72.98 -22.36 68.73
CA ARG A 6 -73.25 -22.77 67.36
C ARG A 6 -72.00 -23.44 66.79
N LYS A 7 -72.01 -24.73 66.50
CA LYS A 7 -71.02 -25.46 65.74
C LYS A 7 -71.07 -24.97 64.30
N LYS A 8 -70.00 -24.41 63.81
CA LYS A 8 -69.77 -24.09 62.39
C LYS A 8 -69.35 -25.39 61.70
N ASN A 9 -70.25 -26.00 60.92
CA ASN A 9 -69.88 -27.06 60.01
C ASN A 9 -68.99 -26.44 58.95
N MET A 10 -67.70 -26.75 58.98
CA MET A 10 -66.84 -26.56 57.81
C MET A 10 -67.29 -27.64 56.84
N ALA A 11 -67.94 -27.26 55.76
CA ALA A 11 -68.12 -28.08 54.60
C ALA A 11 -66.74 -28.34 54.03
N GLU A 12 -66.33 -29.59 53.96
CA GLU A 12 -65.15 -30.05 53.30
C GLU A 12 -65.42 -29.82 51.82
N ILE A 13 -64.67 -28.84 51.20
CA ILE A 13 -64.80 -28.53 49.78
C ILE A 13 -64.12 -29.66 49.04
N SER A 14 -64.90 -30.47 48.30
CA SER A 14 -64.33 -31.50 47.41
C SER A 14 -63.38 -30.89 46.40
N PRO A 15 -62.24 -31.54 46.08
CA PRO A 15 -61.33 -31.05 45.07
C PRO A 15 -61.97 -30.74 43.70
N ASP A 16 -63.09 -31.40 43.41
CA ASP A 16 -63.86 -31.20 42.16
C ASP A 16 -64.70 -29.93 42.18
N GLU A 17 -64.94 -29.29 43.32
CA GLU A 17 -65.66 -28.01 43.47
C GLU A 17 -64.69 -26.81 43.28
N ILE A 18 -63.40 -27.07 43.33
CA ILE A 18 -62.35 -26.01 43.10
C ILE A 18 -62.22 -25.69 41.65
N PHE A 19 -62.53 -26.65 40.77
CA PHE A 19 -62.56 -26.40 39.34
C PHE A 19 -63.93 -25.90 38.96
N LEU A 20 -64.03 -24.59 38.71
CA LEU A 20 -65.21 -23.98 38.11
C LEU A 20 -65.51 -24.70 36.79
N ASP A 21 -66.65 -25.52 36.86
CA ASP A 21 -67.11 -26.12 35.60
C ASP A 21 -67.53 -25.00 34.64
N ALA A 22 -66.71 -24.83 33.61
CA ALA A 22 -66.87 -23.78 32.61
C ALA A 22 -68.27 -23.81 31.93
N LYS A 23 -69.02 -24.93 32.07
CA LYS A 23 -70.35 -25.08 31.50
C LYS A 23 -71.41 -24.38 32.34
N ASN A 24 -71.19 -24.06 33.62
CA ASN A 24 -72.18 -23.44 34.50
C ASN A 24 -72.11 -21.91 34.51
N VAL A 25 -71.17 -21.30 33.83
CA VAL A 25 -71.06 -19.85 33.74
C VAL A 25 -71.52 -19.41 32.32
N SER A 26 -72.69 -18.80 32.26
CA SER A 26 -73.42 -18.43 31.02
C SER A 26 -72.70 -17.38 30.12
N LYS A 27 -71.44 -17.08 30.32
CA LYS A 27 -70.58 -16.24 29.48
C LYS A 27 -69.10 -16.63 29.58
N PHE A 28 -68.80 -17.88 29.93
CA PHE A 28 -67.43 -18.33 30.07
C PHE A 28 -66.87 -18.72 28.69
N ASN A 29 -65.98 -17.95 28.21
CA ASN A 29 -65.30 -18.25 26.97
C ASN A 29 -64.00 -19.02 27.28
N GLN A 30 -63.99 -20.31 27.00
CA GLN A 30 -62.92 -21.26 27.31
C GLN A 30 -61.57 -20.81 26.70
N ASP A 31 -61.63 -20.08 25.58
CA ASP A 31 -60.47 -19.56 24.85
C ASP A 31 -59.68 -18.50 25.65
N ASN A 32 -60.32 -17.91 26.72
CA ASN A 32 -59.62 -16.91 27.53
C ASN A 32 -58.72 -17.52 28.62
N PHE A 33 -58.82 -18.83 28.87
CA PHE A 33 -58.06 -19.52 29.93
C PHE A 33 -56.84 -20.24 29.45
N GLU A 34 -56.75 -20.53 28.15
CA GLU A 34 -55.59 -21.23 27.57
C GLU A 34 -54.42 -20.32 27.22
N GLY A 35 -54.47 -19.04 27.57
CA GLY A 35 -53.36 -18.09 27.26
C GLY A 35 -53.17 -17.86 25.76
N ARG A 36 -54.03 -18.37 24.91
CA ARG A 36 -54.02 -18.23 23.48
C ARG A 36 -54.82 -17.00 23.10
N ILE A 37 -54.15 -15.96 22.64
CA ILE A 37 -54.84 -14.79 22.10
C ILE A 37 -55.38 -15.20 20.72
N GLU A 38 -56.49 -15.88 20.68
CA GLU A 38 -57.22 -16.22 19.46
C GLU A 38 -58.23 -15.14 19.09
N THR A 39 -57.78 -13.87 19.11
CA THR A 39 -58.53 -12.87 18.37
C THR A 39 -58.18 -13.03 16.92
N PRO A 40 -59.07 -13.49 16.04
CA PRO A 40 -58.76 -13.60 14.62
C PRO A 40 -58.36 -12.22 14.12
N VAL A 41 -57.11 -12.13 13.54
CA VAL A 41 -56.62 -10.89 12.98
C VAL A 41 -57.69 -10.42 11.98
N SER A 42 -58.17 -9.21 12.15
CA SER A 42 -59.27 -8.74 11.30
C SER A 42 -58.79 -8.70 9.82
N SER A 43 -59.63 -9.16 8.93
CA SER A 43 -59.34 -9.12 7.45
C SER A 43 -58.85 -7.74 6.98
N ARG A 44 -59.34 -6.69 7.66
CA ARG A 44 -58.94 -5.30 7.37
C ARG A 44 -57.46 -5.05 7.76
N ALA A 45 -57.00 -5.65 8.86
CA ALA A 45 -55.56 -5.54 9.30
C ALA A 45 -54.65 -6.30 8.34
N VAL A 46 -55.06 -7.50 7.89
CA VAL A 46 -54.30 -8.28 6.87
C VAL A 46 -54.20 -7.52 5.56
N ILE A 47 -55.32 -6.94 5.08
CA ILE A 47 -55.32 -6.13 3.88
C ILE A 47 -54.45 -4.88 4.07
N GLY A 48 -54.51 -4.21 5.20
CA GLY A 48 -53.68 -3.04 5.51
C GLY A 48 -52.17 -3.36 5.47
N VAL A 49 -51.76 -4.47 6.12
CA VAL A 49 -50.34 -4.91 6.04
C VAL A 49 -49.96 -5.29 4.63
N GLY A 50 -50.86 -5.97 3.87
CA GLY A 50 -50.63 -6.30 2.47
C GLY A 50 -50.42 -5.07 1.60
N ILE A 51 -51.21 -4.02 1.78
CA ILE A 51 -51.02 -2.74 1.04
C ILE A 51 -49.69 -2.08 1.41
N ILE A 52 -49.35 -2.00 2.70
CA ILE A 52 -48.08 -1.43 3.12
C ILE A 52 -46.90 -2.20 2.52
N ALA A 53 -46.91 -3.53 2.61
CA ALA A 53 -45.89 -4.39 1.98
C ALA A 53 -45.78 -4.19 0.49
N SER A 54 -46.92 -4.08 -0.22
CA SER A 54 -46.95 -3.82 -1.67
C SER A 54 -46.35 -2.47 -2.02
N VAL A 55 -46.60 -1.42 -1.22
CA VAL A 55 -46.00 -0.09 -1.40
C VAL A 55 -44.47 -0.15 -1.22
N PHE A 56 -43.97 -0.85 -0.21
CA PHE A 56 -42.54 -1.04 -0.01
C PHE A 56 -41.88 -1.77 -1.17
N ILE A 57 -42.53 -2.83 -1.69
CA ILE A 57 -42.04 -3.57 -2.85
C ILE A 57 -41.99 -2.66 -4.10
N LEU A 58 -43.05 -1.89 -4.35
CA LEU A 58 -43.10 -0.97 -5.51
C LEU A 58 -42.02 0.11 -5.42
N VAL A 59 -41.79 0.69 -4.23
CA VAL A 59 -40.71 1.67 -4.02
C VAL A 59 -39.34 1.02 -4.24
N GLY A 60 -39.15 -0.21 -3.74
CA GLY A 60 -37.93 -0.99 -3.95
C GLY A 60 -37.66 -1.28 -5.44
N LEU A 61 -38.69 -1.75 -6.15
CA LEU A 61 -38.60 -2.00 -7.61
C LEU A 61 -38.33 -0.71 -8.40
N GLY A 62 -38.98 0.39 -8.03
CA GLY A 62 -38.74 1.70 -8.67
C GLY A 62 -37.30 2.18 -8.42
N LYS A 63 -36.77 1.97 -7.22
CA LYS A 63 -35.39 2.30 -6.90
C LYS A 63 -34.40 1.38 -7.63
N ALA A 64 -34.67 0.08 -7.68
CA ALA A 64 -33.86 -0.88 -8.44
C ALA A 64 -33.84 -0.54 -9.94
N PHE A 65 -34.98 -0.22 -10.51
CA PHE A 65 -35.09 0.24 -11.92
C PHE A 65 -34.27 1.53 -12.15
N SER A 66 -34.39 2.51 -11.27
CA SER A 66 -33.59 3.75 -11.35
C SER A 66 -32.08 3.47 -11.31
N LEU A 67 -31.63 2.58 -10.42
CA LEU A 67 -30.21 2.25 -10.28
C LEU A 67 -29.66 1.41 -11.44
N GLN A 68 -30.47 0.47 -11.96
CA GLN A 68 -29.99 -0.48 -12.98
C GLN A 68 -30.20 0.03 -14.41
N VAL A 69 -31.30 0.74 -14.66
CA VAL A 69 -31.64 1.16 -16.03
C VAL A 69 -31.32 2.64 -16.27
N ILE A 70 -31.69 3.53 -15.35
CA ILE A 70 -31.49 4.97 -15.56
C ILE A 70 -30.01 5.35 -15.29
N ASN A 71 -29.44 4.86 -14.21
CA ASN A 71 -28.08 5.19 -13.80
C ASN A 71 -27.07 4.05 -14.03
N GLY A 72 -27.48 2.96 -14.68
CA GLY A 72 -26.67 1.77 -14.90
C GLY A 72 -25.36 2.06 -15.62
N ASP A 73 -25.41 2.88 -16.68
CA ASP A 73 -24.22 3.28 -17.44
C ASP A 73 -23.24 4.12 -16.63
N GLU A 74 -23.75 4.97 -15.74
CA GLU A 74 -22.93 5.78 -14.86
C GLU A 74 -22.21 4.90 -13.82
N PHE A 75 -22.93 3.97 -13.21
CA PHE A 75 -22.32 3.01 -12.26
C PHE A 75 -21.36 2.03 -12.95
N ALA A 76 -21.65 1.62 -14.20
CA ALA A 76 -20.72 0.84 -14.99
C ALA A 76 -19.41 1.62 -15.25
N LYS A 77 -19.50 2.88 -15.66
CA LYS A 77 -18.33 3.76 -15.84
C LYS A 77 -17.55 3.98 -14.55
N MET A 78 -18.24 4.16 -13.42
CA MET A 78 -17.57 4.26 -12.11
C MET A 78 -16.86 2.94 -11.74
N SER A 79 -17.45 1.80 -12.05
CA SER A 79 -16.82 0.49 -11.84
C SER A 79 -15.59 0.30 -12.73
N ASP A 80 -15.66 0.73 -13.98
CA ASP A 80 -14.51 0.65 -14.90
C ASP A 80 -13.39 1.61 -14.50
N ASN A 81 -13.71 2.82 -14.02
CA ASN A 81 -12.73 3.75 -13.46
C ASN A 81 -12.04 3.23 -12.18
N ASN A 82 -12.71 2.43 -11.37
CA ASN A 82 -12.12 1.77 -10.21
C ASN A 82 -11.12 0.65 -10.56
N ARG A 83 -11.04 0.27 -11.84
CA ARG A 83 -10.10 -0.72 -12.39
C ARG A 83 -8.82 -0.10 -12.94
N ILE A 84 -8.65 1.20 -12.78
CA ILE A 84 -7.48 1.93 -13.26
C ILE A 84 -6.45 2.03 -12.15
N VAL A 85 -5.24 1.52 -12.43
CA VAL A 85 -4.09 1.64 -11.54
C VAL A 85 -3.05 2.54 -12.20
N TYR A 86 -2.68 3.61 -11.52
CA TYR A 86 -1.58 4.46 -11.95
C TYR A 86 -0.26 3.85 -11.49
N SER A 87 0.68 3.68 -12.44
CA SER A 87 2.01 3.15 -12.17
C SER A 87 3.07 4.08 -12.75
N PRO A 88 4.14 4.39 -12.00
CA PRO A 88 5.25 5.16 -12.57
C PRO A 88 5.98 4.35 -13.64
N LEU A 89 6.50 5.05 -14.63
CA LEU A 89 7.55 4.58 -15.53
C LEU A 89 8.85 5.26 -15.10
N PHE A 90 9.87 4.48 -14.81
CA PHE A 90 11.11 5.03 -14.26
C PHE A 90 12.04 5.47 -15.39
N GLY A 91 12.46 6.74 -15.35
CA GLY A 91 13.58 7.20 -16.18
C GLY A 91 14.88 6.53 -15.69
N ALA A 92 15.73 6.14 -16.60
CA ALA A 92 17.04 5.61 -16.25
C ALA A 92 17.89 6.74 -15.66
N ARG A 93 18.57 6.45 -14.55
CA ARG A 93 19.48 7.42 -13.95
C ARG A 93 20.74 7.54 -14.78
N GLY A 94 21.30 8.74 -14.97
CA GLY A 94 22.52 9.00 -15.70
C GLY A 94 23.70 8.16 -15.22
N ILE A 95 24.59 7.79 -16.13
CA ILE A 95 25.80 7.01 -15.88
C ILE A 95 26.92 7.97 -15.46
N LEU A 96 27.75 7.57 -14.51
CA LEU A 96 28.95 8.29 -14.12
C LEU A 96 30.17 7.67 -14.79
N TYR A 97 30.93 8.49 -15.48
CA TYR A 97 32.19 8.12 -16.13
C TYR A 97 33.37 8.82 -15.45
N ASP A 98 34.50 8.17 -15.47
CA ASP A 98 35.79 8.82 -15.20
C ASP A 98 36.25 9.69 -16.40
N ARG A 99 37.40 10.35 -16.25
CA ARG A 99 38.00 11.19 -17.34
C ARG A 99 38.35 10.41 -18.61
N ASN A 100 38.58 9.10 -18.50
CA ASN A 100 38.98 8.21 -19.59
C ASN A 100 37.78 7.50 -20.24
N GLY A 101 36.55 7.78 -19.79
CA GLY A 101 35.33 7.15 -20.28
C GLY A 101 35.01 5.78 -19.62
N VAL A 102 35.70 5.43 -18.54
CA VAL A 102 35.39 4.22 -17.76
C VAL A 102 34.14 4.47 -16.94
N ALA A 103 33.15 3.59 -17.06
CA ALA A 103 31.92 3.73 -16.29
C ALA A 103 32.18 3.38 -14.83
N LEU A 104 32.09 4.38 -13.94
CA LEU A 104 32.21 4.23 -12.48
C LEU A 104 30.94 3.65 -11.87
N ILE A 105 29.79 4.06 -12.42
CA ILE A 105 28.47 3.53 -12.07
C ILE A 105 27.67 3.39 -13.34
N ARG A 106 26.96 2.26 -13.46
CA ARG A 106 26.03 1.99 -14.55
C ARG A 106 24.70 1.45 -14.01
N ASN A 107 23.68 1.42 -14.85
CA ASN A 107 22.39 0.81 -14.54
C ASN A 107 22.39 -0.64 -15.04
N VAL A 108 21.89 -1.56 -14.19
CA VAL A 108 21.73 -2.98 -14.53
C VAL A 108 20.37 -3.50 -14.10
N GLY A 109 19.94 -4.60 -14.71
CA GLY A 109 18.81 -5.40 -14.27
C GLY A 109 17.49 -5.14 -14.95
N THR A 110 17.34 -4.08 -15.77
CA THR A 110 16.11 -3.89 -16.55
C THR A 110 16.38 -3.21 -17.89
N THR A 111 15.67 -3.69 -18.92
CA THR A 111 15.63 -3.06 -20.24
C THR A 111 14.35 -2.25 -20.45
N THR A 112 13.44 -2.26 -19.48
CA THR A 112 12.14 -1.60 -19.56
C THR A 112 11.98 -0.59 -18.42
N HIS A 113 11.39 0.56 -18.74
CA HIS A 113 11.09 1.61 -17.74
C HIS A 113 10.02 1.20 -16.70
N SER A 114 9.52 -0.02 -16.78
CA SER A 114 8.53 -0.53 -15.82
C SER A 114 9.13 -1.04 -14.50
N GLU A 115 10.43 -1.23 -14.48
CA GLU A 115 11.17 -1.73 -13.32
C GLU A 115 12.25 -0.73 -12.90
N ILE A 116 12.64 -0.82 -11.63
CA ILE A 116 13.69 0.02 -11.07
C ILE A 116 15.05 -0.57 -11.44
N ALA A 117 15.83 0.17 -12.22
CA ALA A 117 17.21 -0.20 -12.53
C ALA A 117 18.07 -0.12 -11.27
N LYS A 118 18.88 -1.15 -11.02
CA LYS A 118 19.86 -1.14 -9.94
C LYS A 118 21.13 -0.43 -10.41
N ARG A 119 21.80 0.27 -9.49
CA ARG A 119 23.13 0.86 -9.70
C ARG A 119 24.18 -0.23 -9.47
N GLU A 120 25.04 -0.41 -10.45
CA GLU A 120 26.22 -1.25 -10.36
C GLU A 120 27.45 -0.37 -10.32
N TYR A 121 28.30 -0.60 -9.33
CA TYR A 121 29.52 0.16 -9.09
C TYR A 121 30.72 -0.60 -9.63
N ALA A 122 31.64 0.11 -10.32
CA ALA A 122 32.86 -0.47 -10.81
C ALA A 122 33.78 -0.91 -9.66
N PRO A 123 34.61 -1.95 -9.86
CA PRO A 123 35.42 -2.55 -8.80
C PRO A 123 36.70 -1.74 -8.51
N PHE A 124 36.58 -0.44 -8.24
CA PHE A 124 37.66 0.43 -7.82
C PHE A 124 37.49 0.80 -6.34
N ASP A 125 38.57 0.69 -5.58
CA ASP A 125 38.60 1.07 -4.17
C ASP A 125 38.71 2.61 -4.02
N GLY A 126 38.32 3.12 -2.85
CA GLY A 126 38.41 4.54 -2.53
C GLY A 126 37.41 5.45 -3.24
N MET A 127 36.45 4.90 -3.97
CA MET A 127 35.43 5.66 -4.73
C MET A 127 34.27 6.15 -3.87
N ALA A 128 33.98 5.52 -2.74
CA ALA A 128 32.77 5.79 -1.95
C ALA A 128 32.62 7.26 -1.53
N PRO A 129 33.64 7.98 -1.04
CA PRO A 129 33.51 9.38 -0.65
C PRO A 129 33.23 10.33 -1.84
N VAL A 130 33.72 9.98 -3.02
CA VAL A 130 33.57 10.79 -4.24
C VAL A 130 32.21 10.56 -4.87
N VAL A 131 31.92 9.31 -5.16
CA VAL A 131 30.73 8.90 -5.90
C VAL A 131 29.48 9.03 -5.04
N GLY A 132 29.52 8.51 -3.81
CA GLY A 132 28.38 8.49 -2.89
C GLY A 132 27.41 7.36 -3.17
N LEU A 133 26.23 7.48 -2.60
CA LEU A 133 25.17 6.49 -2.61
C LEU A 133 23.84 7.07 -3.08
N VAL A 134 22.94 6.20 -3.54
CA VAL A 134 21.59 6.56 -3.96
C VAL A 134 20.55 5.74 -3.19
N SER A 135 19.45 6.40 -2.82
CA SER A 135 18.23 5.73 -2.34
C SER A 135 17.33 5.44 -3.51
N TYR A 136 16.83 4.23 -3.57
CA TYR A 136 15.91 3.76 -4.62
C TYR A 136 14.46 4.19 -4.36
N PRO A 137 13.60 4.17 -5.38
CA PRO A 137 12.16 4.28 -5.20
C PRO A 137 11.63 3.26 -4.20
N LYS A 138 10.69 3.69 -3.33
CA LYS A 138 10.20 2.87 -2.20
C LYS A 138 8.70 2.67 -2.28
N LYS A 139 8.27 1.45 -1.94
CA LYS A 139 6.86 1.07 -1.82
C LYS A 139 6.40 1.03 -0.38
N ASP A 140 5.13 1.28 -0.15
CA ASP A 140 4.45 1.01 1.11
C ASP A 140 4.07 -0.48 1.24
N LYS A 141 3.47 -0.85 2.37
CA LYS A 141 3.01 -2.21 2.62
C LYS A 141 1.89 -2.68 1.67
N SER A 142 1.22 -1.76 1.00
CA SER A 142 0.18 -2.04 0.00
C SER A 142 0.74 -2.19 -1.42
N GLY A 143 2.06 -2.07 -1.59
CA GLY A 143 2.75 -2.17 -2.88
C GLY A 143 2.72 -0.87 -3.71
N ARG A 144 2.18 0.23 -3.15
CA ARG A 144 2.16 1.53 -3.82
C ARG A 144 3.43 2.30 -3.53
N TYR A 145 3.97 2.96 -4.57
CA TYR A 145 5.14 3.83 -4.40
C TYR A 145 4.76 5.08 -3.62
N TRP A 146 5.44 5.32 -2.49
CA TRP A 146 5.38 6.58 -1.78
C TRP A 146 6.56 7.51 -2.13
N GLN A 147 7.67 6.92 -2.61
CA GLN A 147 8.81 7.60 -3.22
C GLN A 147 9.03 7.00 -4.60
N THR A 148 8.92 7.79 -5.65
CA THR A 148 9.06 7.34 -7.04
C THR A 148 10.41 7.70 -7.65
N GLU A 149 11.22 8.52 -6.98
CA GLU A 149 12.46 9.05 -7.52
C GLU A 149 13.67 8.42 -6.84
N TYR A 150 14.76 8.34 -7.61
CA TYR A 150 16.07 8.09 -7.02
C TYR A 150 16.54 9.35 -6.31
N VAL A 151 17.08 9.22 -5.11
CA VAL A 151 17.59 10.35 -4.32
C VAL A 151 19.05 10.11 -4.00
N GLY A 152 19.93 10.96 -4.49
CA GLY A 152 21.35 10.94 -4.11
C GLY A 152 21.52 11.26 -2.62
N LEU A 153 22.19 10.37 -1.88
CA LEU A 153 22.38 10.51 -0.44
C LEU A 153 23.66 11.24 -0.10
N ASP A 154 24.72 11.03 -0.87
CA ASP A 154 26.05 11.60 -0.63
C ASP A 154 26.87 11.73 -1.93
N GLY A 155 28.03 12.38 -1.87
CA GLY A 155 28.96 12.53 -2.98
C GLY A 155 28.39 13.21 -4.22
N ILE A 156 28.87 12.77 -5.38
CA ILE A 156 28.45 13.24 -6.71
C ILE A 156 26.97 12.88 -6.97
N GLU A 157 26.54 11.70 -6.53
CA GLU A 157 25.15 11.27 -6.64
C GLU A 157 24.18 12.29 -6.03
N LYS A 158 24.54 12.88 -4.88
CA LYS A 158 23.75 13.92 -4.22
C LYS A 158 23.93 15.29 -4.89
N LYS A 159 25.16 15.68 -5.15
CA LYS A 159 25.49 17.02 -5.67
C LYS A 159 24.85 17.27 -7.02
N TYR A 160 24.82 16.24 -7.88
CA TYR A 160 24.27 16.30 -9.23
C TYR A 160 22.98 15.50 -9.39
N ASN A 161 22.24 15.34 -8.28
CA ASN A 161 21.01 14.53 -8.29
C ASN A 161 20.04 14.97 -9.38
N ASP A 162 19.80 16.28 -9.56
CA ASP A 162 18.84 16.82 -10.52
C ASP A 162 19.22 16.54 -11.98
N VAL A 163 20.53 16.45 -12.25
CA VAL A 163 21.06 16.13 -13.59
C VAL A 163 20.98 14.63 -13.85
N LEU A 164 21.31 13.82 -12.83
CA LEU A 164 21.40 12.38 -12.93
C LEU A 164 20.01 11.69 -12.89
N SER A 165 19.02 12.26 -12.20
CA SER A 165 17.75 11.55 -11.91
C SER A 165 16.84 11.36 -13.12
N GLY A 166 16.91 12.23 -14.14
CA GLY A 166 15.89 12.21 -15.17
C GLY A 166 14.48 12.57 -14.64
N LYS A 167 13.46 12.23 -15.41
CA LYS A 167 12.05 12.43 -15.04
C LYS A 167 11.27 11.15 -15.24
N ASN A 168 10.51 10.76 -14.25
CA ASN A 168 9.63 9.61 -14.34
C ASN A 168 8.42 9.92 -15.22
N GLY A 169 8.02 8.96 -16.03
CA GLY A 169 6.77 8.96 -16.76
C GLY A 169 5.63 8.36 -15.94
N LYS A 170 4.45 8.28 -16.56
CA LYS A 170 3.24 7.72 -15.98
C LYS A 170 2.56 6.79 -16.96
N ARG A 171 2.07 5.67 -16.46
CA ARG A 171 1.21 4.77 -17.21
C ARG A 171 -0.05 4.45 -16.43
N ILE A 172 -1.10 4.20 -17.18
CA ILE A 172 -2.38 3.72 -16.71
C ILE A 172 -2.44 2.22 -17.03
N ILE A 173 -2.69 1.41 -16.03
CA ILE A 173 -2.89 -0.02 -16.17
C ILE A 173 -4.36 -0.30 -15.87
N GLN A 174 -5.07 -0.88 -16.83
CA GLN A 174 -6.41 -1.41 -16.61
C GLN A 174 -6.30 -2.83 -16.09
N VAL A 175 -7.01 -3.12 -15.00
CA VAL A 175 -7.07 -4.45 -14.41
C VAL A 175 -8.50 -4.97 -14.39
N ASN A 176 -8.68 -6.27 -14.63
CA ASN A 176 -9.99 -6.90 -14.50
C ASN A 176 -10.37 -7.14 -13.02
N ALA A 177 -11.54 -7.71 -12.77
CA ALA A 177 -12.01 -8.03 -11.42
C ALA A 177 -11.14 -9.05 -10.66
N LEU A 178 -10.28 -9.80 -11.37
CA LEU A 178 -9.32 -10.76 -10.81
C LEU A 178 -7.94 -10.11 -10.53
N GLY A 179 -7.77 -8.82 -10.88
CA GLY A 179 -6.49 -8.12 -10.74
C GLY A 179 -5.51 -8.37 -11.88
N GLU A 180 -5.92 -9.01 -12.97
CA GLU A 180 -5.10 -9.25 -14.15
C GLU A 180 -5.06 -8.01 -15.03
N MET A 181 -3.88 -7.66 -15.56
CA MET A 181 -3.71 -6.54 -16.47
C MET A 181 -4.37 -6.83 -17.81
N THR A 182 -5.29 -5.94 -18.22
CA THR A 182 -6.04 -6.07 -19.48
C THR A 182 -5.51 -5.10 -20.54
N ASP A 183 -5.05 -3.93 -20.13
CA ASP A 183 -4.52 -2.91 -21.04
C ASP A 183 -3.52 -2.01 -20.33
N ILE A 184 -2.58 -1.43 -21.09
CA ILE A 184 -1.55 -0.51 -20.60
C ILE A 184 -1.47 0.69 -21.53
N HIS A 185 -1.79 1.86 -20.99
CA HIS A 185 -1.63 3.13 -21.69
C HIS A 185 -0.55 3.98 -21.04
N VAL A 186 0.48 4.33 -21.81
CA VAL A 186 1.49 5.31 -21.39
C VAL A 186 0.90 6.71 -21.58
N THR A 187 0.78 7.44 -20.48
CA THR A 187 0.23 8.80 -20.46
C THR A 187 1.35 9.84 -20.58
N GLU A 188 2.51 9.52 -20.01
CA GLU A 188 3.69 10.39 -19.99
C GLU A 188 4.93 9.51 -20.10
N GLU A 189 5.75 9.75 -21.16
CA GLU A 189 6.98 9.01 -21.37
C GLU A 189 8.06 9.44 -20.36
N PRO A 190 8.85 8.49 -19.84
CA PRO A 190 9.97 8.83 -18.98
C PRO A 190 11.10 9.49 -19.76
N GLN A 191 11.84 10.35 -19.08
CA GLN A 191 13.06 10.98 -19.62
C GLN A 191 14.26 10.50 -18.80
N ASP A 192 15.24 9.94 -19.46
CA ASP A 192 16.45 9.48 -18.79
C ASP A 192 17.31 10.64 -18.29
N GLY A 193 18.04 10.41 -17.22
CA GLY A 193 19.00 11.36 -16.68
C GLY A 193 20.22 11.54 -17.58
N THR A 194 20.89 12.65 -17.41
CA THR A 194 22.09 12.98 -18.17
C THR A 194 23.31 12.30 -17.56
N ASN A 195 24.15 11.71 -18.40
CA ASN A 195 25.42 11.14 -17.98
C ASN A 195 26.42 12.25 -17.57
N LEU A 196 27.26 11.95 -16.59
CA LEU A 196 28.32 12.85 -16.14
C LEU A 196 29.69 12.22 -16.33
N THR A 197 30.67 13.02 -16.81
CA THR A 197 32.07 12.66 -16.82
C THR A 197 32.79 13.46 -15.75
N LEU A 198 33.50 12.76 -14.87
CA LEU A 198 34.29 13.35 -13.80
C LEU A 198 35.72 13.60 -14.29
N THR A 199 36.41 14.48 -13.59
CA THR A 199 37.87 14.68 -13.81
C THR A 199 38.72 13.61 -13.13
N ILE A 200 38.09 12.79 -12.25
CA ILE A 200 38.74 11.68 -11.56
C ILE A 200 39.18 10.62 -12.55
N ASP A 201 40.39 10.11 -12.36
CA ASP A 201 40.94 8.94 -13.01
C ASP A 201 40.75 7.73 -12.11
N ALA A 202 40.01 6.72 -12.58
CA ALA A 202 39.62 5.58 -11.77
C ALA A 202 40.78 4.73 -11.29
N GLU A 203 41.76 4.51 -12.18
CA GLU A 203 42.95 3.70 -11.86
C GLU A 203 43.86 4.45 -10.89
N LEU A 204 44.05 5.76 -11.09
CA LEU A 204 44.84 6.61 -10.19
C LEU A 204 44.19 6.72 -8.82
N GLN A 205 42.86 6.78 -8.76
CA GLN A 205 42.08 6.76 -7.50
C GLN A 205 42.30 5.47 -6.70
N ASP A 206 42.16 4.32 -7.36
CA ASP A 206 42.40 2.99 -6.78
C ASP A 206 43.83 2.80 -6.28
N ALA A 207 44.83 3.16 -7.12
CA ALA A 207 46.23 3.12 -6.73
C ALA A 207 46.51 4.02 -5.53
N SER A 208 46.01 5.27 -5.55
CA SER A 208 46.17 6.24 -4.46
C SER A 208 45.56 5.72 -3.13
N TYR A 209 44.38 5.11 -3.20
CA TYR A 209 43.74 4.50 -2.03
C TYR A 209 44.57 3.34 -1.46
N THR A 210 45.06 2.46 -2.33
CA THR A 210 45.87 1.31 -1.95
C THR A 210 47.17 1.75 -1.27
N ILE A 211 47.86 2.75 -1.84
CA ILE A 211 49.10 3.33 -1.24
C ILE A 211 48.80 3.98 0.11
N LEU A 212 47.72 4.79 0.19
CA LEU A 212 47.34 5.45 1.45
C LEU A 212 47.01 4.42 2.54
N ARG A 213 46.24 3.38 2.20
CA ARG A 213 45.89 2.30 3.14
C ARG A 213 47.14 1.56 3.66
N LYS A 214 48.08 1.27 2.76
CA LYS A 214 49.34 0.64 3.14
C LYS A 214 50.16 1.54 4.10
N ALA A 215 50.32 2.82 3.77
CA ALA A 215 51.02 3.78 4.63
C ALA A 215 50.36 3.94 6.00
N MET A 216 49.02 3.90 6.07
CA MET A 216 48.29 3.92 7.32
C MET A 216 48.56 2.68 8.17
N GLN A 217 48.59 1.49 7.58
CA GLN A 217 48.86 0.24 8.29
C GLN A 217 50.30 0.21 8.83
N GLU A 218 51.27 0.60 8.02
CA GLU A 218 52.70 0.65 8.40
C GLU A 218 52.98 1.72 9.49
N GLY A 219 52.30 2.87 9.38
CA GLY A 219 52.49 3.98 10.34
C GLY A 219 51.61 3.91 11.58
N GLY A 220 50.65 2.95 11.64
CA GLY A 220 49.72 2.84 12.74
C GLY A 220 48.67 3.96 12.79
N PHE A 221 48.39 4.63 11.67
CA PHE A 221 47.45 5.74 11.59
C PHE A 221 46.01 5.23 11.50
N LYS A 222 45.08 5.97 12.15
CA LYS A 222 43.66 5.62 12.17
C LYS A 222 42.90 6.11 10.92
N GLY A 223 43.43 7.07 10.22
CA GLY A 223 42.80 7.68 9.01
C GLY A 223 43.83 8.48 8.22
N GLY A 224 43.51 8.72 6.96
CA GLY A 224 44.32 9.53 6.08
C GLY A 224 43.50 10.00 4.85
N ALA A 225 43.99 11.03 4.20
CA ALA A 225 43.44 11.51 2.95
C ALA A 225 44.54 11.92 1.97
N SER A 226 44.29 11.82 0.68
CA SER A 226 45.20 12.27 -0.36
C SER A 226 44.41 12.91 -1.52
N VAL A 227 44.96 13.94 -2.10
CA VAL A 227 44.41 14.63 -3.28
C VAL A 227 45.52 14.78 -4.32
N ILE A 228 45.21 14.45 -5.56
CA ILE A 228 46.08 14.68 -6.69
C ILE A 228 45.36 15.65 -7.63
N ILE A 229 46.02 16.75 -7.95
CA ILE A 229 45.49 17.84 -8.76
C ILE A 229 46.42 18.08 -9.93
N ASP A 230 45.87 18.21 -11.13
CA ASP A 230 46.59 18.71 -12.31
C ASP A 230 46.86 20.18 -12.11
N VAL A 231 48.13 20.56 -12.12
CA VAL A 231 48.55 21.94 -11.83
C VAL A 231 48.26 22.91 -12.98
N ASP A 232 48.13 22.40 -14.20
CA ASP A 232 47.88 23.21 -15.40
C ASP A 232 46.39 23.52 -15.58
N THR A 233 45.53 22.55 -15.26
CA THR A 233 44.06 22.65 -15.44
C THR A 233 43.31 22.93 -14.15
N GLY A 234 43.88 22.59 -12.99
CA GLY A 234 43.21 22.63 -11.67
C GLY A 234 42.25 21.48 -11.47
N GLU A 235 42.21 20.49 -12.37
CA GLU A 235 41.32 19.32 -12.24
C GLU A 235 41.81 18.39 -11.15
N ILE A 236 40.85 17.87 -10.38
CA ILE A 236 41.11 16.84 -9.36
C ILE A 236 41.15 15.49 -10.07
N LEU A 237 42.31 14.86 -10.09
CA LEU A 237 42.52 13.56 -10.71
C LEU A 237 42.29 12.40 -9.76
N SER A 238 42.57 12.60 -8.46
CA SER A 238 42.28 11.62 -7.40
C SER A 238 41.95 12.34 -6.10
N LEU A 239 40.95 11.84 -5.39
CA LEU A 239 40.50 12.33 -4.10
C LEU A 239 40.14 11.14 -3.21
N VAL A 240 41.05 10.71 -2.37
CA VAL A 240 40.89 9.54 -1.53
C VAL A 240 40.82 9.88 -0.04
N SER A 241 40.03 9.14 0.68
CA SER A 241 39.94 9.17 2.14
C SER A 241 39.86 7.73 2.65
N ALA A 242 40.67 7.39 3.62
CA ALA A 242 40.71 6.07 4.25
C ALA A 242 40.52 6.17 5.75
N PRO A 243 39.84 5.21 6.40
CA PRO A 243 39.22 4.04 5.80
C PRO A 243 37.96 4.37 4.98
N SER A 244 37.74 3.61 3.91
CA SER A 244 36.53 3.68 3.08
C SER A 244 36.04 2.26 2.82
N PHE A 245 34.75 2.13 2.50
CA PHE A 245 34.17 0.85 2.10
C PHE A 245 34.16 0.68 0.59
N PRO A 246 34.30 -0.56 0.08
CA PRO A 246 34.24 -0.82 -1.35
C PRO A 246 32.79 -0.73 -1.85
N LEU A 247 32.52 0.23 -2.74
CA LEU A 247 31.17 0.42 -3.31
C LEU A 247 30.66 -0.81 -4.06
N TYR A 248 31.53 -1.52 -4.77
CA TYR A 248 31.17 -2.71 -5.52
C TYR A 248 30.68 -3.87 -4.65
N ALA A 249 30.95 -3.86 -3.35
CA ALA A 249 30.34 -4.82 -2.42
C ALA A 249 28.82 -4.70 -2.33
N LEU A 250 28.26 -3.56 -2.73
CA LEU A 250 26.83 -3.33 -2.77
C LEU A 250 26.15 -3.95 -4.02
N ASN A 251 26.94 -4.38 -5.01
CA ASN A 251 26.42 -5.04 -6.22
C ASN A 251 25.88 -6.45 -5.92
N THR A 252 26.30 -7.07 -4.82
CA THR A 252 25.83 -8.40 -4.41
C THR A 252 24.43 -8.34 -3.83
N GLU A 253 23.58 -9.35 -4.11
CA GLU A 253 22.24 -9.46 -3.58
C GLU A 253 22.29 -9.53 -2.04
N GLY A 254 21.97 -8.43 -1.38
CA GLY A 254 21.96 -8.28 0.07
C GLY A 254 22.51 -6.95 0.60
N GLY A 255 23.14 -6.16 -0.25
CA GLY A 255 23.59 -4.83 0.08
C GLY A 255 22.48 -3.79 -0.05
N MET A 256 21.83 -3.48 1.07
CA MET A 256 20.73 -2.53 1.31
C MET A 256 19.31 -3.04 1.03
N SER A 257 18.77 -3.73 2.01
CA SER A 257 17.32 -3.79 2.28
C SER A 257 16.90 -2.62 3.17
#